data_0e9165d9c485daf0f86e2bff963ca010
#
_entry.id   0e9165d9c485daf0f86e2bff963ca010
#
_cell.length_a   1.000
_cell.length_b   1.000
_cell.length_c   1.000
_cell.angle_alpha   90.00
_cell.angle_beta   90.00
_cell.angle_gamma   90.00
#
_symmetry.space_group_name_H-M   'P 1'
#
loop_
_entity.id
_entity.type
_entity.pdbx_description
1 polymer ?
#
loop_
_entity_poly.entity_id
_entity_poly.type
_entity_poly.pdbx_seq_one_letter_code
_entity_poly.pdbx_strand_id
1 'polypeptide(L)'
;MNRLGTSDEIDGATEKRIAGPGPRKGSEQGPDLRHQPLYAALDLGTNNCRLLFARPSGHGLRVVEAFSRIVRLGEGISRSNQLSENAIRRTIEALKICASRMAARPLQQSRLIATEACRSASNGEAFLARVLEETGLSLEIVDRETEAQLAAAGCLELADPHEDGVVLFDIGGGSSEIVWLDRDETGQRDVRSRMRAWISIPWGVVTLSERHGGIEVTREVYRSMVEEVRAHLHDFAETLAPQRQTGRYHLLGTSGTVTTLGGVHLGLRRYERRRIDGLWMGDEAISATIEALVGMTYRQRATHPCIGHQRADLVLAGCAILDAIRLLFPSERLRIADRGLREGLLIGMMKADGVWHKKGSGA
;
A
#
# COMPACT_ATOMS: atom_id res chain seq x y z
N MET A 1 17.39 -54.98 31.95
CA MET A 1 18.88 -54.87 31.76
C MET A 1 19.13 -53.73 30.84
N ASN A 2 19.46 -52.58 31.44
CA ASN A 2 20.73 -51.85 31.37
C ASN A 2 21.03 -51.31 29.98
N ARG A 3 21.36 -50.06 29.73
CA ARG A 3 21.73 -48.80 30.43
C ARG A 3 21.76 -47.76 29.33
N LEU A 4 21.20 -46.54 29.46
CA LEU A 4 21.84 -45.31 29.87
C LEU A 4 23.24 -45.03 29.28
N GLY A 5 23.39 -43.88 28.65
CA GLY A 5 24.60 -43.15 28.30
C GLY A 5 24.21 -42.06 27.30
N THR A 6 23.80 -40.88 27.64
CA THR A 6 24.45 -39.62 28.08
C THR A 6 25.52 -39.10 27.16
N SER A 7 25.20 -37.88 26.63
CA SER A 7 25.98 -36.64 26.57
C SER A 7 27.34 -36.69 25.83
N ASP A 8 27.63 -35.77 25.06
CA ASP A 8 28.31 -34.51 25.18
C ASP A 8 28.95 -34.06 23.87
N GLU A 9 28.66 -32.81 23.57
CA GLU A 9 29.63 -31.70 23.41
C GLU A 9 30.46 -31.72 22.12
N ILE A 10 30.25 -30.70 21.36
CA ILE A 10 30.75 -29.31 21.27
C ILE A 10 31.97 -29.14 20.36
N ASP A 11 31.86 -28.03 19.66
CA ASP A 11 32.91 -27.09 19.25
C ASP A 11 33.74 -27.36 17.99
N GLY A 12 33.69 -26.38 17.12
CA GLY A 12 34.54 -26.22 15.97
C GLY A 12 34.23 -24.99 15.16
N ALA A 13 34.01 -23.83 15.81
CA ALA A 13 33.99 -22.54 15.13
C ALA A 13 35.40 -22.18 14.65
N THR A 14 35.64 -22.31 13.35
CA THR A 14 36.87 -21.80 12.73
C THR A 14 36.56 -20.46 12.05
N GLU A 15 36.78 -19.36 12.76
CA GLU A 15 36.86 -18.02 12.19
C GLU A 15 38.02 -17.94 11.20
N LYS A 16 37.73 -17.91 9.91
CA LYS A 16 38.69 -17.42 8.90
C LYS A 16 38.57 -15.92 8.79
N ARG A 17 39.44 -15.18 9.46
CA ARG A 17 39.71 -13.77 9.20
C ARG A 17 40.27 -13.64 7.79
N ILE A 18 39.47 -13.11 6.88
CA ILE A 18 39.95 -12.63 5.58
C ILE A 18 40.38 -11.20 5.76
N ALA A 19 41.69 -10.95 5.57
CA ALA A 19 42.28 -9.63 5.59
C ALA A 19 41.64 -8.75 4.51
N GLY A 20 41.10 -7.60 4.91
CA GLY A 20 40.53 -6.60 4.02
C GLY A 20 41.61 -5.84 3.25
N PRO A 21 41.35 -5.39 2.02
CA PRO A 21 42.27 -4.54 1.26
C PRO A 21 42.39 -3.17 1.93
N GLY A 22 43.62 -2.64 1.91
CA GLY A 22 44.02 -1.39 2.53
C GLY A 22 43.25 -0.14 2.07
N PRO A 23 43.48 1.03 2.69
CA PRO A 23 42.65 2.21 2.57
C PRO A 23 42.69 2.78 1.14
N ARG A 24 41.55 2.73 0.44
CA ARG A 24 41.34 3.51 -0.79
C ARG A 24 41.20 4.98 -0.41
N LYS A 25 42.12 5.81 -0.87
CA LYS A 25 42.02 7.28 -0.83
C LYS A 25 40.85 7.77 -1.63
N GLY A 26 40.06 8.70 -1.06
CA GLY A 26 39.17 9.60 -1.77
C GLY A 26 37.83 8.98 -2.17
N SER A 27 36.90 8.76 -1.19
CA SER A 27 35.47 8.80 -1.46
C SER A 27 34.94 10.10 -0.85
N GLU A 28 34.40 10.97 -1.68
CA GLU A 28 33.55 12.07 -1.23
C GLU A 28 32.52 11.49 -0.26
N GLN A 29 32.63 11.85 1.01
CA GLN A 29 31.65 11.49 2.02
C GLN A 29 30.37 12.21 1.64
N GLY A 30 29.42 11.48 1.05
CA GLY A 30 28.06 11.97 0.91
C GLY A 30 27.54 12.41 2.29
N PRO A 31 26.60 13.36 2.35
CA PRO A 31 26.13 13.95 3.61
C PRO A 31 25.78 12.84 4.60
N ASP A 32 26.26 12.95 5.84
CA ASP A 32 26.04 11.96 6.91
C ASP A 32 24.50 11.86 7.15
N LEU A 33 23.92 10.83 6.57
CA LEU A 33 22.48 10.59 6.57
C LEU A 33 21.89 10.33 7.97
N ARG A 34 22.75 10.20 9.00
CA ARG A 34 22.32 10.03 10.40
C ARG A 34 21.81 11.34 11.00
N HIS A 35 22.28 12.49 10.50
CA HIS A 35 21.87 13.83 10.95
C HIS A 35 20.66 14.40 10.22
N GLN A 36 20.17 13.71 9.18
CA GLN A 36 18.95 14.13 8.47
C GLN A 36 17.72 13.98 9.37
N PRO A 37 16.73 14.92 9.31
CA PRO A 37 15.52 14.84 10.13
C PRO A 37 14.72 13.57 9.87
N LEU A 38 14.13 13.01 10.92
CA LEU A 38 13.32 11.79 10.86
C LEU A 38 11.84 12.14 10.89
N TYR A 39 11.08 11.60 9.96
CA TYR A 39 9.64 11.77 9.84
C TYR A 39 8.91 10.46 10.05
N ALA A 40 7.68 10.53 10.56
CA ALA A 40 6.82 9.36 10.70
C ALA A 40 5.44 9.61 10.05
N ALA A 41 4.94 8.61 9.36
CA ALA A 41 3.57 8.59 8.82
C ALA A 41 2.84 7.33 9.28
N LEU A 42 1.69 7.49 9.93
CA LEU A 42 0.80 6.41 10.31
C LEU A 42 -0.47 6.49 9.48
N ASP A 43 -0.85 5.34 8.92
CA ASP A 43 -2.06 5.10 8.15
C ASP A 43 -2.87 4.00 8.85
N LEU A 44 -4.03 4.38 9.39
CA LEU A 44 -5.01 3.47 9.95
C LEU A 44 -6.14 3.28 8.95
N GLY A 45 -5.99 2.25 8.12
CA GLY A 45 -6.99 1.84 7.14
C GLY A 45 -8.02 0.85 7.68
N THR A 46 -8.96 0.48 6.83
CA THR A 46 -10.03 -0.49 7.14
C THR A 46 -9.48 -1.87 7.51
N ASN A 47 -8.39 -2.29 6.88
CA ASN A 47 -7.79 -3.62 7.11
C ASN A 47 -6.47 -3.58 7.88
N ASN A 48 -5.67 -2.54 7.72
CA ASN A 48 -4.30 -2.49 8.22
C ASN A 48 -4.04 -1.24 9.05
N CYS A 49 -3.19 -1.38 10.09
CA CYS A 49 -2.49 -0.30 10.76
C CYS A 49 -1.03 -0.31 10.28
N ARG A 50 -0.55 0.78 9.70
CA ARG A 50 0.77 0.88 9.09
C ARG A 50 1.49 2.12 9.59
N LEU A 51 2.75 1.98 10.01
CA LEU A 51 3.62 3.09 10.40
C LEU A 51 4.91 3.03 9.59
N LEU A 52 5.34 4.16 9.07
CA LEU A 52 6.54 4.31 8.26
C LEU A 52 7.41 5.44 8.80
N PHE A 53 8.69 5.13 9.05
CA PHE A 53 9.69 6.12 9.38
C PHE A 53 10.62 6.33 8.19
N ALA A 54 10.85 7.57 7.81
CA ALA A 54 11.78 7.88 6.73
C ALA A 54 12.55 9.18 6.96
N ARG A 55 13.68 9.29 6.27
CA ARG A 55 14.49 10.50 6.16
C ARG A 55 14.51 10.96 4.70
N PRO A 56 14.65 12.26 4.45
CA PRO A 56 14.90 12.73 3.09
C PRO A 56 16.26 12.16 2.61
N SER A 57 16.35 11.92 1.31
CA SER A 57 17.62 11.55 0.66
C SER A 57 17.71 12.25 -0.69
N GLY A 58 18.92 12.42 -1.23
CA GLY A 58 19.12 13.05 -2.56
C GLY A 58 18.38 12.34 -3.72
N HIS A 59 17.80 11.17 -3.45
CA HIS A 59 17.08 10.35 -4.44
C HIS A 59 15.65 10.00 -3.99
N GLY A 60 15.04 10.80 -3.12
CA GLY A 60 13.68 10.58 -2.63
C GLY A 60 13.62 10.23 -1.14
N LEU A 61 12.82 9.24 -0.76
CA LEU A 61 12.66 8.77 0.63
C LEU A 61 13.63 7.63 0.94
N ARG A 62 14.34 7.75 2.06
CA ARG A 62 15.05 6.64 2.68
C ARG A 62 14.22 6.08 3.83
N VAL A 63 13.61 4.94 3.63
CA VAL A 63 12.90 4.23 4.69
C VAL A 63 13.89 3.78 5.78
N VAL A 64 13.60 4.15 7.01
CA VAL A 64 14.38 3.77 8.21
C VAL A 64 13.78 2.54 8.85
N GLU A 65 12.44 2.53 9.01
CA GLU A 65 11.69 1.42 9.59
C GLU A 65 10.26 1.43 9.08
N ALA A 66 9.67 0.26 8.97
CA ALA A 66 8.26 0.09 8.66
C ALA A 66 7.62 -0.91 9.64
N PHE A 67 6.39 -0.60 10.05
CA PHE A 67 5.53 -1.51 10.80
C PHE A 67 4.22 -1.67 10.06
N SER A 68 3.70 -2.89 10.03
CA SER A 68 2.39 -3.17 9.47
C SER A 68 1.74 -4.30 10.25
N ARG A 69 0.48 -4.11 10.63
CA ARG A 69 -0.35 -5.13 11.28
C ARG A 69 -1.74 -5.13 10.67
N ILE A 70 -2.24 -6.31 10.33
CA ILE A 70 -3.63 -6.50 9.94
C ILE A 70 -4.48 -6.40 11.21
N VAL A 71 -5.37 -5.42 11.27
CA VAL A 71 -6.23 -5.12 12.40
C VAL A 71 -7.70 -5.38 12.09
N ARG A 72 -8.09 -5.42 10.79
CA ARG A 72 -9.48 -5.60 10.32
C ARG A 72 -10.44 -4.68 11.07
N LEU A 73 -10.11 -3.38 11.15
CA LEU A 73 -10.90 -2.40 11.88
C LEU A 73 -12.32 -2.30 11.32
N GLY A 74 -12.46 -2.36 9.99
CA GLY A 74 -13.74 -2.27 9.31
C GLY A 74 -14.52 -3.59 9.20
N GLU A 75 -14.09 -4.68 9.86
CA GLU A 75 -14.79 -5.96 9.84
C GLU A 75 -16.23 -5.81 10.35
N GLY A 76 -17.23 -6.17 9.52
CA GLY A 76 -18.65 -6.10 9.84
C GLY A 76 -19.29 -4.71 9.75
N ILE A 77 -18.54 -3.67 9.35
CA ILE A 77 -19.05 -2.29 9.28
C ILE A 77 -20.18 -2.16 8.25
N SER A 78 -20.10 -2.88 7.14
CA SER A 78 -21.13 -2.89 6.08
C SER A 78 -22.53 -3.32 6.57
N ARG A 79 -22.59 -4.07 7.68
CA ARG A 79 -23.85 -4.56 8.28
C ARG A 79 -24.27 -3.77 9.49
N SER A 80 -23.33 -3.31 10.33
CA SER A 80 -23.61 -2.68 11.61
C SER A 80 -23.52 -1.17 11.61
N ASN A 81 -22.87 -0.58 10.60
CA ASN A 81 -22.47 0.82 10.56
C ASN A 81 -21.64 1.27 11.77
N GLN A 82 -20.97 0.32 12.44
CA GLN A 82 -20.17 0.55 13.63
C GLN A 82 -18.89 -0.29 13.61
N LEU A 83 -17.83 0.24 14.20
CA LEU A 83 -16.63 -0.50 14.54
C LEU A 83 -16.95 -1.43 15.71
N SER A 84 -16.65 -2.72 15.58
CA SER A 84 -16.89 -3.70 16.64
C SER A 84 -15.86 -3.54 17.75
N GLU A 85 -16.26 -3.82 19.01
CA GLU A 85 -15.36 -3.72 20.16
C GLU A 85 -14.12 -4.64 20.03
N ASN A 86 -14.27 -5.79 19.38
CA ASN A 86 -13.14 -6.68 19.11
C ASN A 86 -12.14 -6.06 18.13
N ALA A 87 -12.62 -5.41 17.07
CA ALA A 87 -11.77 -4.70 16.10
C ALA A 87 -11.09 -3.49 16.74
N ILE A 88 -11.82 -2.73 17.56
CA ILE A 88 -11.30 -1.59 18.33
C ILE A 88 -10.14 -2.03 19.22
N ARG A 89 -10.33 -3.03 20.08
CA ARG A 89 -9.28 -3.53 20.98
C ARG A 89 -8.05 -4.00 20.21
N ARG A 90 -8.24 -4.78 19.16
CA ARG A 90 -7.16 -5.29 18.31
C ARG A 90 -6.37 -4.15 17.65
N THR A 91 -7.06 -3.08 17.28
CA THR A 91 -6.46 -1.90 16.67
C THR A 91 -5.69 -1.06 17.70
N ILE A 92 -6.24 -0.83 18.88
CA ILE A 92 -5.57 -0.11 19.97
C ILE A 92 -4.26 -0.82 20.37
N GLU A 93 -4.24 -2.15 20.44
CA GLU A 93 -3.00 -2.89 20.71
C GLU A 93 -1.93 -2.69 19.61
N ALA A 94 -2.34 -2.54 18.34
CA ALA A 94 -1.40 -2.18 17.28
C ALA A 94 -0.91 -0.74 17.41
N LEU A 95 -1.79 0.19 17.78
CA LEU A 95 -1.47 1.61 17.97
C LEU A 95 -0.57 1.85 19.18
N LYS A 96 -0.71 1.09 20.27
CA LYS A 96 0.22 1.13 21.43
C LYS A 96 1.66 0.80 21.00
N ILE A 97 1.84 -0.16 20.09
CA ILE A 97 3.15 -0.48 19.54
C ILE A 97 3.67 0.69 18.68
N CYS A 98 2.81 1.31 17.87
CA CYS A 98 3.17 2.49 17.09
C CYS A 98 3.61 3.65 18.01
N ALA A 99 2.84 3.94 19.06
CA ALA A 99 3.16 4.97 20.05
C ALA A 99 4.54 4.75 20.69
N SER A 100 4.79 3.52 21.17
CA SER A 100 6.09 3.15 21.75
C SER A 100 7.25 3.34 20.77
N ARG A 101 7.07 2.95 19.50
CA ARG A 101 8.09 3.13 18.46
C ARG A 101 8.36 4.59 18.13
N MET A 102 7.32 5.42 18.12
CA MET A 102 7.43 6.85 17.88
C MET A 102 8.11 7.56 19.05
N ALA A 103 7.72 7.26 20.30
CA ALA A 103 8.31 7.84 21.50
C ALA A 103 9.82 7.51 21.66
N ALA A 104 10.27 6.38 21.14
CA ALA A 104 11.66 5.96 21.17
C ALA A 104 12.59 6.72 20.19
N ARG A 105 12.08 7.69 19.41
CA ARG A 105 12.82 8.37 18.34
C ARG A 105 12.61 9.88 18.34
N PRO A 106 13.68 10.67 18.10
CA PRO A 106 13.54 12.10 17.90
C PRO A 106 12.92 12.35 16.51
N LEU A 107 11.63 12.59 16.47
CA LEU A 107 10.90 12.91 15.24
C LEU A 107 10.92 14.42 14.98
N GLN A 108 11.19 14.82 13.74
CA GLN A 108 11.02 16.19 13.26
C GLN A 108 9.53 16.52 13.15
N GLN A 109 8.79 15.66 12.44
CA GLN A 109 7.35 15.74 12.32
C GLN A 109 6.75 14.33 12.21
N SER A 110 5.46 14.25 12.54
CA SER A 110 4.66 13.06 12.29
C SER A 110 3.26 13.45 11.87
N ARG A 111 2.66 12.65 10.98
CA ARG A 111 1.27 12.77 10.59
C ARG A 111 0.58 11.42 10.68
N LEU A 112 -0.51 11.37 11.43
CA LEU A 112 -1.22 10.14 11.78
C LEU A 112 -2.65 10.28 11.29
N ILE A 113 -3.05 9.42 10.35
CA ILE A 113 -4.36 9.51 9.73
C ILE A 113 -5.18 8.24 9.91
N ALA A 114 -6.48 8.40 9.89
CA ALA A 114 -7.47 7.34 9.78
C ALA A 114 -8.32 7.57 8.52
N THR A 115 -8.73 6.49 7.87
CA THR A 115 -9.41 6.54 6.58
C THR A 115 -10.83 5.95 6.64
N GLU A 116 -11.28 5.26 5.60
CA GLU A 116 -12.68 4.89 5.37
C GLU A 116 -13.39 4.23 6.56
N ALA A 117 -12.75 3.29 7.29
CA ALA A 117 -13.42 2.63 8.42
C ALA A 117 -13.83 3.61 9.53
N CYS A 118 -12.96 4.58 9.86
CA CYS A 118 -13.28 5.59 10.86
C CYS A 118 -14.26 6.64 10.32
N ARG A 119 -14.13 6.98 9.04
CA ARG A 119 -14.97 7.98 8.37
C ARG A 119 -16.42 7.52 8.22
N SER A 120 -16.64 6.23 7.92
CA SER A 120 -17.98 5.68 7.67
C SER A 120 -18.68 5.17 8.93
N ALA A 121 -17.95 4.86 10.00
CA ALA A 121 -18.54 4.31 11.22
C ALA A 121 -19.20 5.38 12.08
N SER A 122 -20.42 5.13 12.55
CA SER A 122 -21.13 6.03 13.47
C SER A 122 -20.43 6.24 14.82
N ASN A 123 -19.54 5.32 15.23
CA ASN A 123 -18.71 5.41 16.43
C ASN A 123 -17.23 5.74 16.13
N GLY A 124 -16.92 6.23 14.92
CA GLY A 124 -15.55 6.53 14.50
C GLY A 124 -14.87 7.59 15.35
N GLU A 125 -15.54 8.70 15.64
CA GLU A 125 -15.01 9.77 16.50
C GLU A 125 -14.80 9.30 17.95
N ALA A 126 -15.75 8.55 18.51
CA ALA A 126 -15.61 7.98 19.85
C ALA A 126 -14.42 7.01 19.92
N PHE A 127 -14.20 6.24 18.86
CA PHE A 127 -13.00 5.38 18.73
C PHE A 127 -11.71 6.22 18.73
N LEU A 128 -11.64 7.32 17.97
CA LEU A 128 -10.44 8.18 17.93
C LEU A 128 -10.18 8.86 19.28
N ALA A 129 -11.22 9.28 20.00
CA ALA A 129 -11.09 9.80 21.36
C ALA A 129 -10.46 8.75 22.31
N ARG A 130 -10.92 7.51 22.22
CA ARG A 130 -10.37 6.38 22.99
C ARG A 130 -8.93 6.06 22.60
N VAL A 131 -8.58 6.15 21.30
CA VAL A 131 -7.19 5.99 20.84
C VAL A 131 -6.29 7.04 21.48
N LEU A 132 -6.72 8.31 21.49
CA LEU A 132 -5.96 9.38 22.14
C LEU A 132 -5.76 9.11 23.64
N GLU A 133 -6.81 8.71 24.34
CA GLU A 133 -6.77 8.39 25.78
C GLU A 133 -5.82 7.23 26.08
N GLU A 134 -5.91 6.11 25.34
CA GLU A 134 -5.17 4.90 25.64
C GLU A 134 -3.74 4.86 25.09
N THR A 135 -3.42 5.68 24.07
CA THR A 135 -2.13 5.60 23.36
C THR A 135 -1.38 6.92 23.27
N GLY A 136 -2.04 8.04 23.54
CA GLY A 136 -1.49 9.39 23.33
C GLY A 136 -1.37 9.77 21.85
N LEU A 137 -1.84 8.96 20.91
CA LEU A 137 -1.80 9.25 19.48
C LEU A 137 -3.06 10.01 19.06
N SER A 138 -2.88 11.19 18.46
CA SER A 138 -3.95 11.97 17.84
C SER A 138 -4.00 11.64 16.35
N LEU A 139 -5.04 10.94 15.90
CA LEU A 139 -5.28 10.62 14.49
C LEU A 139 -6.33 11.58 13.92
N GLU A 140 -6.09 12.06 12.70
CA GLU A 140 -7.08 12.84 11.93
C GLU A 140 -7.81 11.94 10.92
N ILE A 141 -9.12 12.11 10.78
CA ILE A 141 -9.87 11.48 9.68
C ILE A 141 -9.66 12.35 8.45
N VAL A 142 -9.05 11.76 7.40
CA VAL A 142 -8.90 12.45 6.11
C VAL A 142 -10.10 12.19 5.22
N ASP A 143 -10.47 13.18 4.41
CA ASP A 143 -11.49 13.01 3.38
C ASP A 143 -10.96 12.17 2.19
N ARG A 144 -11.87 11.73 1.33
CA ARG A 144 -11.54 10.85 0.20
C ARG A 144 -10.65 11.51 -0.85
N GLU A 145 -10.83 12.82 -1.07
CA GLU A 145 -9.99 13.57 -2.01
C GLU A 145 -8.55 13.66 -1.51
N THR A 146 -8.38 13.99 -0.24
CA THR A 146 -7.05 14.02 0.42
C THR A 146 -6.40 12.63 0.37
N GLU A 147 -7.16 11.55 0.61
CA GLU A 147 -6.66 10.17 0.53
C GLU A 147 -6.14 9.86 -0.88
N ALA A 148 -6.92 10.19 -1.93
CA ALA A 148 -6.54 10.01 -3.34
C ALA A 148 -5.29 10.85 -3.71
N GLN A 149 -5.22 12.12 -3.27
CA GLN A 149 -4.07 12.99 -3.50
C GLN A 149 -2.79 12.47 -2.83
N LEU A 150 -2.90 11.97 -1.60
CA LEU A 150 -1.76 11.41 -0.86
C LEU A 150 -1.26 10.12 -1.50
N ALA A 151 -2.16 9.21 -1.89
CA ALA A 151 -1.79 7.99 -2.60
C ALA A 151 -1.08 8.31 -3.92
N ALA A 152 -1.62 9.25 -4.70
CA ALA A 152 -1.02 9.72 -5.93
C ALA A 152 0.37 10.34 -5.69
N ALA A 153 0.52 11.21 -4.68
CA ALA A 153 1.79 11.84 -4.35
C ALA A 153 2.88 10.81 -4.00
N GLY A 154 2.51 9.73 -3.30
CA GLY A 154 3.44 8.65 -2.95
C GLY A 154 3.89 7.81 -4.14
N CYS A 155 3.06 7.71 -5.18
CA CYS A 155 3.31 6.86 -6.34
C CYS A 155 3.86 7.61 -7.56
N LEU A 156 3.79 8.95 -7.59
CA LEU A 156 4.02 9.79 -8.76
C LEU A 156 5.37 9.56 -9.45
N GLU A 157 6.41 9.21 -8.71
CA GLU A 157 7.73 8.91 -9.28
C GLU A 157 7.75 7.66 -10.18
N LEU A 158 6.75 6.80 -10.06
CA LEU A 158 6.59 5.59 -10.88
C LEU A 158 5.77 5.84 -12.15
N ALA A 159 5.14 7.00 -12.31
CA ALA A 159 4.45 7.37 -13.54
C ALA A 159 5.46 7.45 -14.70
N ASP A 160 5.10 6.85 -15.85
CA ASP A 160 5.94 6.92 -17.05
C ASP A 160 5.88 8.33 -17.65
N PRO A 161 7.01 9.04 -17.76
CA PRO A 161 7.03 10.41 -18.27
C PRO A 161 6.76 10.50 -19.78
N HIS A 162 6.77 9.37 -20.50
CA HIS A 162 6.54 9.32 -21.95
C HIS A 162 5.07 9.10 -22.33
N GLU A 163 4.21 8.81 -21.34
CA GLU A 163 2.78 8.67 -21.55
C GLU A 163 2.03 10.00 -21.32
N ASP A 164 0.90 10.17 -21.99
CA ASP A 164 0.08 11.39 -21.88
C ASP A 164 -0.69 11.46 -20.59
N GLY A 165 -0.93 10.30 -19.95
CA GLY A 165 -1.61 10.18 -18.67
C GLY A 165 -1.29 8.91 -17.92
N VAL A 166 -1.82 8.82 -16.72
CA VAL A 166 -1.77 7.61 -15.89
C VAL A 166 -3.09 7.47 -15.11
N VAL A 167 -3.66 6.27 -15.16
CA VAL A 167 -4.75 5.88 -14.27
C VAL A 167 -4.12 5.26 -13.04
N LEU A 168 -4.02 6.07 -11.98
CA LEU A 168 -3.56 5.59 -10.68
C LEU A 168 -4.75 5.09 -9.88
N PHE A 169 -4.59 3.95 -9.21
CA PHE A 169 -5.61 3.44 -8.30
C PHE A 169 -5.00 2.86 -7.03
N ASP A 170 -5.69 3.09 -5.91
CA ASP A 170 -5.42 2.49 -4.60
C ASP A 170 -6.60 1.60 -4.21
N ILE A 171 -6.38 0.28 -4.19
CA ILE A 171 -7.40 -0.68 -3.77
C ILE A 171 -7.27 -0.88 -2.26
N GLY A 172 -8.02 -0.10 -1.50
CA GLY A 172 -8.04 -0.12 -0.05
C GLY A 172 -8.87 -1.26 0.54
N GLY A 173 -9.06 -1.22 1.85
CA GLY A 173 -9.90 -2.21 2.56
C GLY A 173 -11.39 -1.92 2.45
N GLY A 174 -11.78 -0.66 2.63
CA GLY A 174 -13.20 -0.22 2.65
C GLY A 174 -13.62 0.54 1.41
N SER A 175 -12.70 1.22 0.75
CA SER A 175 -12.91 1.99 -0.48
C SER A 175 -11.79 1.72 -1.48
N SER A 176 -11.99 2.19 -2.71
CA SER A 176 -10.90 2.27 -3.71
C SER A 176 -10.96 3.64 -4.38
N GLU A 177 -9.80 4.26 -4.47
CA GLU A 177 -9.59 5.55 -5.11
C GLU A 177 -9.00 5.35 -6.50
N ILE A 178 -9.60 5.96 -7.51
CA ILE A 178 -9.14 5.95 -8.89
C ILE A 178 -8.92 7.40 -9.34
N VAL A 179 -7.74 7.69 -9.87
CA VAL A 179 -7.31 9.03 -10.23
C VAL A 179 -6.75 9.04 -11.64
N TRP A 180 -7.21 9.95 -12.48
CA TRP A 180 -6.55 10.27 -13.72
C TRP A 180 -5.58 11.43 -13.49
N LEU A 181 -4.30 11.19 -13.78
CA LEU A 181 -3.25 12.21 -13.75
C LEU A 181 -2.77 12.47 -15.17
N ASP A 182 -2.81 13.73 -15.58
CA ASP A 182 -2.24 14.16 -16.84
C ASP A 182 -0.70 14.13 -16.81
N ARG A 183 -0.09 14.13 -17.98
CA ARG A 183 1.36 14.26 -18.13
C ARG A 183 1.87 15.54 -17.44
N ASP A 184 3.05 15.45 -16.86
CA ASP A 184 3.72 16.60 -16.28
C ASP A 184 4.44 17.42 -17.35
N GLU A 185 3.75 18.41 -17.91
CA GLU A 185 4.33 19.33 -18.91
C GLU A 185 5.22 20.41 -18.27
N THR A 186 5.02 20.68 -16.97
CA THR A 186 5.70 21.78 -16.28
C THR A 186 6.95 21.35 -15.51
N GLY A 187 7.16 20.06 -15.33
CA GLY A 187 8.23 19.49 -14.50
C GLY A 187 8.06 19.77 -13.00
N GLN A 188 6.91 20.31 -12.57
CA GLN A 188 6.67 20.68 -11.18
C GLN A 188 6.29 19.48 -10.29
N ARG A 189 5.84 18.38 -10.88
CA ARG A 189 5.43 17.14 -10.20
C ARG A 189 4.45 17.38 -9.05
N ASP A 190 3.63 18.42 -9.16
CA ASP A 190 2.54 18.62 -8.22
C ASP A 190 1.34 17.73 -8.60
N VAL A 191 0.86 16.94 -7.66
CA VAL A 191 -0.27 16.02 -7.90
C VAL A 191 -1.54 16.79 -8.23
N ARG A 192 -1.81 17.89 -7.50
CA ARG A 192 -3.05 18.64 -7.67
C ARG A 192 -3.18 19.25 -9.06
N SER A 193 -2.08 19.79 -9.60
CA SER A 193 -2.08 20.36 -10.95
C SER A 193 -2.24 19.32 -12.06
N ARG A 194 -1.89 18.06 -11.78
CA ARG A 194 -1.99 16.93 -12.71
C ARG A 194 -3.29 16.14 -12.58
N MET A 195 -3.98 16.24 -11.45
CA MET A 195 -5.20 15.50 -11.18
C MET A 195 -6.37 16.08 -11.96
N ARG A 196 -6.68 15.48 -13.11
CA ARG A 196 -7.80 15.88 -13.98
C ARG A 196 -9.14 15.44 -13.41
N ALA A 197 -9.21 14.22 -12.92
CA ALA A 197 -10.42 13.64 -12.35
C ALA A 197 -10.05 12.57 -11.32
N TRP A 198 -10.94 12.36 -10.37
CA TRP A 198 -10.83 11.30 -9.38
C TRP A 198 -12.21 10.81 -8.94
N ILE A 199 -12.24 9.59 -8.44
CA ILE A 199 -13.41 8.99 -7.79
C ILE A 199 -12.95 8.13 -6.62
N SER A 200 -13.76 8.07 -5.56
CA SER A 200 -13.67 7.03 -4.52
C SER A 200 -14.94 6.21 -4.55
N ILE A 201 -14.81 4.92 -4.78
CA ILE A 201 -15.94 3.99 -4.76
C ILE A 201 -16.00 3.26 -3.41
N PRO A 202 -17.21 2.91 -2.91
CA PRO A 202 -17.41 2.27 -1.60
C PRO A 202 -17.08 0.77 -1.62
N TRP A 203 -16.19 0.37 -2.52
CA TRP A 203 -15.71 -1.01 -2.67
C TRP A 203 -14.21 -1.08 -2.45
N GLY A 204 -13.84 -1.64 -1.30
CA GLY A 204 -12.50 -2.12 -1.01
C GLY A 204 -12.52 -3.64 -0.86
N VAL A 205 -11.37 -4.26 -0.61
CA VAL A 205 -11.27 -5.71 -0.53
C VAL A 205 -12.07 -6.32 0.62
N VAL A 206 -12.27 -5.61 1.72
CA VAL A 206 -13.07 -6.07 2.86
C VAL A 206 -14.56 -5.94 2.54
N THR A 207 -15.00 -4.75 2.13
CA THR A 207 -16.43 -4.48 1.87
C THR A 207 -16.99 -5.35 0.75
N LEU A 208 -16.25 -5.51 -0.36
CA LEU A 208 -16.66 -6.34 -1.48
C LEU A 208 -16.63 -7.84 -1.11
N SER A 209 -15.60 -8.28 -0.37
CA SER A 209 -15.52 -9.66 0.10
C SER A 209 -16.66 -10.02 1.06
N GLU A 210 -16.99 -9.16 2.02
CA GLU A 210 -18.10 -9.37 2.97
C GLU A 210 -19.45 -9.46 2.27
N ARG A 211 -19.66 -8.65 1.23
CA ARG A 211 -20.89 -8.64 0.45
C ARG A 211 -21.10 -9.94 -0.34
N HIS A 212 -20.03 -10.52 -0.85
CA HIS A 212 -20.07 -11.71 -1.71
C HIS A 212 -19.60 -13.01 -1.03
N GLY A 213 -19.42 -13.01 0.29
CA GLY A 213 -19.10 -14.20 1.07
C GLY A 213 -17.65 -14.65 1.12
N GLY A 214 -16.72 -13.94 0.48
CA GLY A 214 -15.26 -13.91 0.61
C GLY A 214 -14.43 -15.21 0.64
N ILE A 215 -14.88 -16.27 1.28
CA ILE A 215 -14.13 -17.52 1.46
C ILE A 215 -14.28 -18.44 0.25
N GLU A 216 -15.52 -18.70 -0.13
CA GLU A 216 -15.86 -19.53 -1.30
C GLU A 216 -16.38 -18.63 -2.41
N VAL A 217 -15.53 -18.34 -3.37
CA VAL A 217 -15.82 -17.48 -4.51
C VAL A 217 -15.82 -18.34 -5.77
N THR A 218 -17.03 -18.63 -6.31
CA THR A 218 -17.16 -19.28 -7.62
C THR A 218 -16.85 -18.29 -8.74
N ARG A 219 -16.70 -18.78 -9.97
CA ARG A 219 -16.52 -17.90 -11.15
C ARG A 219 -17.70 -16.97 -11.38
N GLU A 220 -18.93 -17.40 -11.05
CA GLU A 220 -20.14 -16.60 -11.12
C GLU A 220 -20.12 -15.47 -10.09
N VAL A 221 -19.77 -15.78 -8.84
CA VAL A 221 -19.58 -14.78 -7.77
C VAL A 221 -18.48 -13.79 -8.13
N TYR A 222 -17.35 -14.27 -8.66
CA TYR A 222 -16.27 -13.40 -9.12
C TYR A 222 -16.73 -12.42 -10.20
N ARG A 223 -17.47 -12.91 -11.23
CA ARG A 223 -18.04 -12.04 -12.25
C ARG A 223 -19.03 -11.02 -11.68
N SER A 224 -19.87 -11.42 -10.72
CA SER A 224 -20.80 -10.49 -10.04
C SER A 224 -20.04 -9.38 -9.30
N MET A 225 -18.91 -9.70 -8.65
CA MET A 225 -18.05 -8.68 -8.03
C MET A 225 -17.51 -7.68 -9.07
N VAL A 226 -17.02 -8.19 -10.21
CA VAL A 226 -16.50 -7.35 -11.29
C VAL A 226 -17.58 -6.41 -11.83
N GLU A 227 -18.76 -6.94 -12.13
CA GLU A 227 -19.88 -6.14 -12.67
C GLU A 227 -20.37 -5.09 -11.68
N GLU A 228 -20.44 -5.41 -10.40
CA GLU A 228 -20.85 -4.44 -9.37
C GLU A 228 -19.86 -3.26 -9.27
N VAL A 229 -18.58 -3.54 -9.28
CA VAL A 229 -17.54 -2.49 -9.29
C VAL A 229 -17.57 -1.70 -10.59
N ARG A 230 -17.72 -2.39 -11.73
CA ARG A 230 -17.80 -1.77 -13.05
C ARG A 230 -18.96 -0.78 -13.15
N ALA A 231 -20.13 -1.14 -12.61
CA ALA A 231 -21.29 -0.26 -12.58
C ALA A 231 -21.03 1.05 -11.83
N HIS A 232 -20.28 1.01 -10.73
CA HIS A 232 -19.92 2.22 -9.97
C HIS A 232 -18.86 3.10 -10.66
N LEU A 233 -18.04 2.52 -11.55
CA LEU A 233 -16.97 3.23 -12.25
C LEU A 233 -17.40 3.71 -13.64
N HIS A 234 -18.54 3.25 -14.17
CA HIS A 234 -18.94 3.48 -15.55
C HIS A 234 -18.99 4.97 -15.91
N ASP A 235 -19.75 5.74 -15.15
CA ASP A 235 -19.96 7.17 -15.42
C ASP A 235 -18.63 7.96 -15.31
N PHE A 236 -17.82 7.60 -14.33
CA PHE A 236 -16.46 8.19 -14.21
C PHE A 236 -15.61 7.88 -15.43
N ALA A 237 -15.62 6.64 -15.90
CA ALA A 237 -14.87 6.25 -17.10
C ALA A 237 -15.38 6.99 -18.35
N GLU A 238 -16.67 7.25 -18.47
CA GLU A 238 -17.23 8.02 -19.59
C GLU A 238 -16.81 9.50 -19.56
N THR A 239 -16.65 10.12 -18.38
CA THR A 239 -16.10 11.49 -18.29
C THR A 239 -14.69 11.60 -18.84
N LEU A 240 -13.95 10.49 -18.89
CA LEU A 240 -12.58 10.38 -19.39
C LEU A 240 -12.47 9.77 -20.79
N ALA A 241 -13.60 9.59 -21.49
CA ALA A 241 -13.63 9.00 -22.83
C ALA A 241 -12.67 9.70 -23.83
N PRO A 242 -12.56 11.04 -23.88
CA PRO A 242 -11.62 11.69 -24.78
C PRO A 242 -10.17 11.30 -24.50
N GLN A 243 -9.75 11.28 -23.24
CA GLN A 243 -8.38 10.94 -22.83
C GLN A 243 -8.05 9.48 -23.13
N ARG A 244 -9.02 8.57 -22.93
CA ARG A 244 -8.87 7.13 -23.18
C ARG A 244 -8.75 6.80 -24.67
N GLN A 245 -9.40 7.58 -25.54
CA GLN A 245 -9.43 7.34 -26.99
C GLN A 245 -8.25 7.96 -27.73
N THR A 246 -7.73 9.08 -27.28
CA THR A 246 -6.71 9.87 -28.00
C THR A 246 -5.35 9.83 -27.35
N GLY A 247 -5.27 9.58 -26.04
CA GLY A 247 -4.03 9.61 -25.27
C GLY A 247 -3.45 8.21 -25.05
N ARG A 248 -2.12 8.17 -24.95
CA ARG A 248 -1.41 6.99 -24.44
C ARG A 248 -1.36 7.08 -22.91
N TYR A 249 -1.74 6.03 -22.25
CA TYR A 249 -1.68 5.96 -20.79
C TYR A 249 -1.38 4.56 -20.30
N HIS A 250 -0.95 4.46 -19.05
CA HIS A 250 -0.76 3.18 -18.38
C HIS A 250 -1.52 3.15 -17.05
N LEU A 251 -1.69 1.95 -16.53
CA LEU A 251 -2.22 1.73 -15.19
C LEU A 251 -1.07 1.79 -14.16
N LEU A 252 -1.33 2.41 -13.01
CA LEU A 252 -0.41 2.46 -11.87
C LEU A 252 -1.19 2.08 -10.61
N GLY A 253 -1.01 0.85 -10.15
CA GLY A 253 -1.74 0.32 -9.01
C GLY A 253 -0.90 0.32 -7.73
N THR A 254 -1.53 0.66 -6.61
CA THR A 254 -0.91 0.56 -5.28
C THR A 254 -1.73 -0.32 -4.34
N SER A 255 -1.19 -0.50 -3.13
CA SER A 255 -1.79 -1.27 -2.05
C SER A 255 -1.60 -2.80 -2.14
N GLY A 256 -2.29 -3.51 -1.22
CA GLY A 256 -2.05 -4.93 -0.97
C GLY A 256 -2.40 -5.86 -2.13
N THR A 257 -3.41 -5.51 -2.92
CA THR A 257 -3.87 -6.33 -4.06
C THR A 257 -2.79 -6.43 -5.13
N VAL A 258 -2.36 -5.31 -5.67
CA VAL A 258 -1.41 -5.31 -6.79
C VAL A 258 -0.03 -5.80 -6.38
N THR A 259 0.41 -5.51 -5.15
CA THR A 259 1.69 -6.02 -4.64
C THR A 259 1.66 -7.54 -4.41
N THR A 260 0.50 -8.09 -4.01
CA THR A 260 0.29 -9.54 -3.93
C THR A 260 0.30 -10.16 -5.32
N LEU A 261 -0.40 -9.56 -6.28
CA LEU A 261 -0.43 -10.01 -7.67
C LEU A 261 0.99 -10.08 -8.27
N GLY A 262 1.79 -9.03 -8.08
CA GLY A 262 3.20 -9.01 -8.51
C GLY A 262 4.04 -10.10 -7.85
N GLY A 263 3.83 -10.36 -6.56
CA GLY A 263 4.50 -11.45 -5.84
C GLY A 263 4.14 -12.83 -6.36
N VAL A 264 2.86 -13.06 -6.66
CA VAL A 264 2.36 -14.32 -7.26
C VAL A 264 2.93 -14.50 -8.67
N HIS A 265 2.85 -13.47 -9.51
CA HIS A 265 3.40 -13.47 -10.86
C HIS A 265 4.89 -13.81 -10.89
N LEU A 266 5.68 -13.25 -9.98
CA LEU A 266 7.12 -13.54 -9.88
C LEU A 266 7.44 -14.87 -9.18
N GLY A 267 6.46 -15.63 -8.71
CA GLY A 267 6.66 -16.88 -7.99
C GLY A 267 7.48 -16.74 -6.71
N LEU A 268 7.34 -15.63 -5.99
CA LEU A 268 8.17 -15.36 -4.83
C LEU A 268 7.85 -16.30 -3.66
N ARG A 269 8.89 -16.84 -3.02
CA ARG A 269 8.77 -17.67 -1.81
C ARG A 269 8.56 -16.82 -0.54
N ARG A 270 8.84 -15.53 -0.61
CA ARG A 270 8.62 -14.52 0.44
C ARG A 270 8.44 -13.18 -0.24
N TYR A 271 7.80 -12.26 0.46
CA TYR A 271 7.62 -10.91 -0.03
C TYR A 271 8.97 -10.16 -0.17
N GLU A 272 9.24 -9.61 -1.36
CA GLU A 272 10.47 -8.88 -1.69
C GLU A 272 10.13 -7.52 -2.31
N ARG A 273 10.00 -6.48 -1.48
CA ARG A 273 9.64 -5.12 -1.90
C ARG A 273 10.42 -4.63 -3.12
N ARG A 274 11.75 -4.84 -3.11
CA ARG A 274 12.64 -4.36 -4.19
C ARG A 274 12.35 -4.97 -5.56
N ARG A 275 11.72 -6.12 -5.61
CA ARG A 275 11.33 -6.79 -6.86
C ARG A 275 9.93 -6.41 -7.32
N ILE A 276 9.10 -5.92 -6.39
CA ILE A 276 7.70 -5.61 -6.62
C ILE A 276 7.51 -4.12 -6.92
N ASP A 277 8.15 -3.24 -6.14
CA ASP A 277 8.02 -1.80 -6.33
C ASP A 277 8.62 -1.35 -7.67
N GLY A 278 7.75 -0.86 -8.56
CA GLY A 278 8.11 -0.47 -9.92
C GLY A 278 8.05 -1.60 -10.95
N LEU A 279 7.57 -2.81 -10.58
CA LEU A 279 7.38 -3.92 -11.53
C LEU A 279 6.36 -3.53 -12.60
N TRP A 280 6.68 -3.82 -13.86
CA TRP A 280 5.74 -3.76 -14.96
C TRP A 280 5.14 -5.15 -15.22
N MET A 281 3.83 -5.21 -15.35
CA MET A 281 3.10 -6.42 -15.78
C MET A 281 2.30 -6.09 -17.04
N GLY A 282 2.45 -6.91 -18.07
CA GLY A 282 1.60 -6.86 -19.27
C GLY A 282 0.19 -7.37 -18.98
N ASP A 283 -0.78 -6.96 -19.78
CA ASP A 283 -2.20 -7.30 -19.58
C ASP A 283 -2.46 -8.81 -19.59
N GLU A 284 -1.79 -9.55 -20.47
CA GLU A 284 -1.87 -11.02 -20.50
C GLU A 284 -1.34 -11.67 -19.21
N ALA A 285 -0.22 -11.15 -18.68
CA ALA A 285 0.36 -11.66 -17.44
C ALA A 285 -0.54 -11.39 -16.23
N ILE A 286 -1.22 -10.25 -16.20
CA ILE A 286 -2.22 -9.93 -15.17
C ILE A 286 -3.37 -10.91 -15.26
N SER A 287 -3.94 -11.10 -16.46
CA SER A 287 -5.07 -12.01 -16.72
C SER A 287 -4.74 -13.43 -16.31
N ALA A 288 -3.57 -13.95 -16.72
CA ALA A 288 -3.13 -15.30 -16.36
C ALA A 288 -2.95 -15.46 -14.83
N THR A 289 -2.42 -14.43 -14.16
CA THR A 289 -2.20 -14.47 -12.70
C THR A 289 -3.54 -14.45 -11.95
N ILE A 290 -4.50 -13.61 -12.38
CA ILE A 290 -5.84 -13.54 -11.79
C ILE A 290 -6.58 -14.86 -12.00
N GLU A 291 -6.54 -15.42 -13.22
CA GLU A 291 -7.18 -16.70 -13.53
C GLU A 291 -6.64 -17.84 -12.67
N ALA A 292 -5.31 -17.86 -12.45
CA ALA A 292 -4.70 -18.81 -11.54
C ALA A 292 -5.23 -18.64 -10.09
N LEU A 293 -5.38 -17.41 -9.61
CA LEU A 293 -5.89 -17.12 -8.26
C LEU A 293 -7.36 -17.51 -8.11
N VAL A 294 -8.19 -17.24 -9.13
CA VAL A 294 -9.62 -17.63 -9.16
C VAL A 294 -9.77 -19.15 -9.16
N GLY A 295 -8.85 -19.87 -9.82
CA GLY A 295 -8.81 -21.33 -9.82
C GLY A 295 -8.35 -21.97 -8.50
N MET A 296 -7.76 -21.19 -7.57
CA MET A 296 -7.29 -21.72 -6.29
C MET A 296 -8.44 -21.88 -5.28
N THR A 297 -8.42 -22.98 -4.54
CA THR A 297 -9.24 -23.12 -3.33
C THR A 297 -8.80 -22.12 -2.25
N TYR A 298 -9.67 -21.83 -1.26
CA TYR A 298 -9.29 -21.00 -0.11
C TYR A 298 -8.02 -21.51 0.58
N ARG A 299 -7.89 -22.83 0.77
CA ARG A 299 -6.72 -23.44 1.40
C ARG A 299 -5.44 -23.18 0.60
N GLN A 300 -5.48 -23.28 -0.72
CA GLN A 300 -4.34 -22.97 -1.57
C GLN A 300 -3.93 -21.50 -1.47
N ARG A 301 -4.90 -20.58 -1.48
CA ARG A 301 -4.63 -19.15 -1.25
C ARG A 301 -4.05 -18.88 0.13
N ALA A 302 -4.60 -19.51 1.18
CA ALA A 302 -4.15 -19.33 2.56
C ALA A 302 -2.72 -19.83 2.81
N THR A 303 -2.28 -20.87 2.10
CA THR A 303 -0.92 -21.41 2.20
C THR A 303 0.06 -20.82 1.19
N HIS A 304 -0.43 -19.98 0.27
CA HIS A 304 0.44 -19.36 -0.73
C HIS A 304 1.37 -18.31 -0.09
N PRO A 305 2.70 -18.36 -0.34
CA PRO A 305 3.69 -17.54 0.38
C PRO A 305 3.51 -16.02 0.20
N CYS A 306 2.92 -15.58 -0.93
CA CYS A 306 2.64 -14.16 -1.20
C CYS A 306 1.26 -13.68 -0.75
N ILE A 307 0.34 -14.59 -0.36
CA ILE A 307 -1.02 -14.25 0.07
C ILE A 307 -1.14 -14.42 1.58
N GLY A 308 -0.98 -15.65 2.05
CA GLY A 308 -1.09 -16.01 3.46
C GLY A 308 -2.54 -16.05 3.96
N HIS A 309 -2.72 -16.67 5.13
CA HIS A 309 -4.03 -16.87 5.74
C HIS A 309 -4.84 -15.58 5.95
N GLN A 310 -4.15 -14.47 6.27
CA GLN A 310 -4.80 -13.21 6.62
C GLN A 310 -5.37 -12.43 5.41
N ARG A 311 -5.07 -12.85 4.17
CA ARG A 311 -5.53 -12.19 2.93
C ARG A 311 -6.25 -13.14 1.98
N ALA A 312 -6.32 -14.43 2.32
CA ALA A 312 -6.86 -15.46 1.44
C ALA A 312 -8.35 -15.24 1.10
N ASP A 313 -9.08 -14.62 2.02
CA ASP A 313 -10.49 -14.23 1.88
C ASP A 313 -10.69 -12.91 1.12
N LEU A 314 -9.65 -12.10 0.97
CA LEU A 314 -9.73 -10.75 0.41
C LEU A 314 -9.14 -10.65 -1.00
N VAL A 315 -8.22 -11.54 -1.38
CA VAL A 315 -7.43 -11.40 -2.60
C VAL A 315 -8.30 -11.43 -3.86
N LEU A 316 -9.36 -12.23 -3.91
CA LEU A 316 -10.23 -12.32 -5.08
C LEU A 316 -11.12 -11.07 -5.24
N ALA A 317 -11.57 -10.47 -4.14
CA ALA A 317 -12.26 -9.18 -4.20
C ALA A 317 -11.34 -8.09 -4.76
N GLY A 318 -10.07 -8.08 -4.34
CA GLY A 318 -9.07 -7.17 -4.90
C GLY A 318 -8.82 -7.40 -6.40
N CYS A 319 -8.74 -8.67 -6.84
CA CYS A 319 -8.63 -9.01 -8.26
C CYS A 319 -9.87 -8.55 -9.06
N ALA A 320 -11.07 -8.70 -8.51
CA ALA A 320 -12.31 -8.27 -9.16
C ALA A 320 -12.37 -6.74 -9.33
N ILE A 321 -11.92 -5.97 -8.32
CA ILE A 321 -11.79 -4.51 -8.44
C ILE A 321 -10.79 -4.15 -9.55
N LEU A 322 -9.64 -4.80 -9.58
CA LEU A 322 -8.63 -4.58 -10.63
C LEU A 322 -9.18 -4.92 -12.03
N ASP A 323 -9.88 -6.04 -12.20
CA ASP A 323 -10.47 -6.41 -13.49
C ASP A 323 -11.53 -5.41 -13.95
N ALA A 324 -12.39 -4.89 -13.04
CA ALA A 324 -13.34 -3.84 -13.36
C ALA A 324 -12.64 -2.56 -13.84
N ILE A 325 -11.53 -2.15 -13.20
CA ILE A 325 -10.72 -1.02 -13.62
C ILE A 325 -10.13 -1.28 -15.02
N ARG A 326 -9.53 -2.45 -15.26
CA ARG A 326 -8.93 -2.81 -16.55
C ARG A 326 -9.94 -2.86 -17.70
N LEU A 327 -11.16 -3.31 -17.43
CA LEU A 327 -12.23 -3.33 -18.43
C LEU A 327 -12.68 -1.93 -18.86
N LEU A 328 -12.65 -0.96 -17.95
CA LEU A 328 -13.06 0.42 -18.23
C LEU A 328 -11.89 1.29 -18.68
N PHE A 329 -10.68 0.98 -18.27
CA PHE A 329 -9.45 1.65 -18.65
C PHE A 329 -8.46 0.64 -19.25
N PRO A 330 -8.74 0.11 -20.45
CA PRO A 330 -7.87 -0.86 -21.11
C PRO A 330 -6.49 -0.27 -21.36
N SER A 331 -5.47 -0.99 -20.95
CA SER A 331 -4.08 -0.59 -21.08
C SER A 331 -3.20 -1.84 -21.25
N GLU A 332 -2.18 -1.75 -22.07
CA GLU A 332 -1.26 -2.85 -22.33
C GLU A 332 -0.46 -3.25 -21.11
N ARG A 333 -0.33 -2.36 -20.11
CA ARG A 333 0.57 -2.56 -18.97
C ARG A 333 0.10 -1.87 -17.69
N LEU A 334 0.41 -2.52 -16.59
CA LEU A 334 0.25 -2.04 -15.22
C LEU A 334 1.61 -1.89 -14.56
N ARG A 335 1.87 -0.76 -13.94
CA ARG A 335 2.98 -0.58 -13.03
C ARG A 335 2.54 -0.81 -11.58
N ILE A 336 3.30 -1.58 -10.82
CA ILE A 336 3.00 -1.89 -9.43
C ILE A 336 3.77 -0.93 -8.52
N ALA A 337 3.07 -0.29 -7.59
CA ALA A 337 3.66 0.52 -6.55
C ALA A 337 3.55 -0.18 -5.18
N ASP A 338 4.68 -0.38 -4.50
CA ASP A 338 4.71 -0.72 -3.06
C ASP A 338 5.02 0.52 -2.23
N ARG A 339 4.37 1.58 -2.60
CA ARG A 339 4.34 2.90 -1.97
C ARG A 339 2.96 3.50 -2.19
N GLY A 340 2.59 4.53 -1.43
CA GLY A 340 1.26 5.14 -1.55
C GLY A 340 1.07 6.23 -0.51
N LEU A 341 -0.05 6.19 0.19
CA LEU A 341 -0.51 7.22 1.11
C LEU A 341 0.54 7.63 2.16
N ARG A 342 1.24 6.70 2.80
CA ARG A 342 2.28 7.01 3.81
C ARG A 342 3.47 7.73 3.21
N GLU A 343 3.91 7.32 2.05
CA GLU A 343 4.97 8.00 1.30
C GLU A 343 4.52 9.40 0.89
N GLY A 344 3.26 9.59 0.49
CA GLY A 344 2.66 10.89 0.21
C GLY A 344 2.66 11.82 1.42
N LEU A 345 2.28 11.31 2.60
CA LEU A 345 2.35 12.06 3.86
C LEU A 345 3.79 12.51 4.17
N LEU A 346 4.75 11.60 4.06
CA LEU A 346 6.17 11.90 4.31
C LEU A 346 6.71 12.94 3.34
N ILE A 347 6.42 12.80 2.05
CA ILE A 347 6.81 13.76 1.01
C ILE A 347 6.20 15.14 1.31
N GLY A 348 4.93 15.19 1.70
CA GLY A 348 4.24 16.44 2.05
C GLY A 348 4.92 17.16 3.22
N MET A 349 5.22 16.47 4.31
CA MET A 349 5.94 17.04 5.47
C MET A 349 7.34 17.52 5.09
N MET A 350 8.11 16.70 4.36
CA MET A 350 9.47 17.06 3.93
C MET A 350 9.50 18.24 2.95
N LYS A 351 8.48 18.38 2.10
CA LYS A 351 8.31 19.57 1.23
C LYS A 351 8.01 20.82 2.04
N ALA A 352 7.12 20.73 3.03
CA ALA A 352 6.77 21.83 3.91
C ALA A 352 7.99 22.35 4.71
N ASP A 353 8.86 21.44 5.16
CA ASP A 353 10.11 21.78 5.86
C ASP A 353 11.26 22.20 4.90
N GLY A 354 11.04 22.20 3.59
CA GLY A 354 12.05 22.59 2.60
C GLY A 354 13.23 21.60 2.45
N VAL A 355 13.13 20.39 3.02
CA VAL A 355 14.18 19.37 2.98
C VAL A 355 14.00 18.33 1.88
N TRP A 356 12.90 18.43 1.12
CA TRP A 356 12.66 17.58 -0.05
C TRP A 356 13.38 18.14 -1.27
N HIS A 357 14.52 17.53 -1.62
CA HIS A 357 15.26 17.92 -2.82
C HIS A 357 14.85 17.06 -4.02
N LYS A 358 14.52 17.69 -5.13
CA LYS A 358 14.32 17.00 -6.42
C LYS A 358 15.64 16.35 -6.84
N LYS A 359 15.58 15.18 -7.49
CA LYS A 359 16.65 14.80 -8.44
C LYS A 359 16.83 15.97 -9.39
N GLY A 360 17.99 16.60 -9.34
CA GLY A 360 18.38 17.55 -10.38
C GLY A 360 18.26 16.82 -11.72
N SER A 361 17.63 17.45 -12.70
CA SER A 361 17.88 17.17 -14.11
C SER A 361 19.37 17.42 -14.32
N GLY A 362 20.17 16.40 -14.10
CA GLY A 362 21.57 16.42 -14.47
C GLY A 362 21.63 16.61 -15.98
N ALA A 363 22.33 17.64 -16.40
CA ALA A 363 22.69 17.97 -17.74
C ALA A 363 23.34 16.78 -18.48
#